data_5889eb504694c2829bd23ee5934bcf70
#
_entry.id   5889eb504694c2829bd23ee5934bcf70
#
_cell.length_a   1.000
_cell.length_b   1.000
_cell.length_c   1.000
_cell.angle_alpha   90.00
_cell.angle_beta   90.00
_cell.angle_gamma   90.00
#
_symmetry.space_group_name_H-M   'P 1'
#
loop_
_entity.id
_entity.type
_entity.pdbx_description
1 polymer ?
#
loop_
_entity_poly.entity_id
_entity_poly.type
_entity_poly.pdbx_seq_one_letter_code
_entity_poly.pdbx_strand_id
1 'polypeptide(L)'
;VIWRRGVSRARRSLGTLAACGLVLVAAAPAEAATPAPVTPGTASFTISTEVHAAPSASFPMAHCPGPTVSLVPGVTYCLVYRVDNRLDVPITVRTLTMRLDPAYPAPPGGCSADALELPEFSGALVVPARASAVSPGLPIALADTAVNQDDCQQKTLHFVYGGSADAE
;
A
#
# COMPACT_ATOMS: atom_id res chain seq x y z
N VAL A 1 -13.30 9.30 -3.08
CA VAL A 1 -12.36 8.35 -3.69
C VAL A 1 -13.11 7.06 -3.92
N ILE A 2 -13.46 6.75 -5.19
CA ILE A 2 -14.17 5.52 -5.55
C ILE A 2 -13.14 4.51 -6.04
N TRP A 3 -13.10 3.31 -5.47
CA TRP A 3 -12.11 2.27 -5.67
C TRP A 3 -12.48 1.28 -6.77
N ARG A 4 -11.53 0.89 -7.62
CA ARG A 4 -11.61 -0.31 -8.46
C ARG A 4 -10.44 -1.25 -8.19
N ARG A 5 -10.78 -2.55 -8.12
CA ARG A 5 -9.86 -3.68 -7.88
C ARG A 5 -9.16 -4.10 -9.17
N GLY A 6 -7.83 -4.16 -9.17
CA GLY A 6 -7.05 -4.81 -10.23
C GLY A 6 -6.91 -6.31 -9.96
N VAL A 7 -7.22 -7.13 -10.94
CA VAL A 7 -7.13 -8.60 -10.87
C VAL A 7 -5.93 -9.07 -11.68
N SER A 8 -4.93 -9.66 -11.04
CA SER A 8 -3.85 -10.38 -11.74
C SER A 8 -3.95 -11.89 -11.50
N ARG A 9 -3.90 -12.67 -12.58
CA ARG A 9 -3.97 -14.13 -12.57
C ARG A 9 -2.58 -14.73 -12.37
N ALA A 10 -2.38 -15.53 -11.34
CA ALA A 10 -1.20 -16.37 -11.15
C ALA A 10 -1.41 -17.76 -11.77
N ARG A 11 -0.46 -18.22 -12.56
CA ARG A 11 -0.41 -19.59 -13.13
C ARG A 11 0.14 -20.55 -12.09
N ARG A 12 -0.58 -21.66 -11.89
CA ARG A 12 -0.13 -22.83 -11.12
C ARG A 12 0.68 -23.75 -12.02
N SER A 13 1.85 -24.18 -11.59
CA SER A 13 2.53 -25.35 -12.12
C SER A 13 2.48 -26.47 -11.08
N LEU A 14 1.83 -27.57 -11.45
CA LEU A 14 1.89 -28.86 -10.73
C LEU A 14 3.17 -29.60 -11.13
N GLY A 15 3.88 -30.09 -10.17
CA GLY A 15 4.93 -31.07 -10.37
C GLY A 15 4.86 -32.12 -9.28
N THR A 16 4.40 -33.32 -9.66
CA THR A 16 4.37 -34.54 -8.84
C THR A 16 5.67 -35.33 -9.07
N LEU A 17 6.30 -35.82 -8.00
CA LEU A 17 7.05 -37.09 -8.04
C LEU A 17 7.28 -37.63 -6.64
N ALA A 18 6.83 -38.86 -6.42
CA ALA A 18 7.00 -39.65 -5.22
C ALA A 18 8.32 -40.42 -5.28
N ALA A 19 9.06 -40.45 -4.20
CA ALA A 19 10.10 -41.49 -3.95
C ALA A 19 10.18 -41.77 -2.46
N CYS A 20 9.88 -43.01 -2.06
CA CYS A 20 10.11 -43.54 -0.71
C CYS A 20 11.60 -43.74 -0.48
N GLY A 21 12.12 -43.19 0.59
CA GLY A 21 13.46 -43.45 1.12
C GLY A 21 13.47 -43.36 2.63
N LEU A 22 13.88 -44.44 3.28
CA LEU A 22 14.08 -44.57 4.72
C LEU A 22 15.18 -43.60 5.15
N VAL A 23 14.93 -42.71 6.10
CA VAL A 23 15.94 -41.76 6.62
C VAL A 23 16.04 -41.84 8.13
N LEU A 24 17.26 -42.08 8.58
CA LEU A 24 17.72 -41.92 9.94
C LEU A 24 17.47 -40.47 10.44
N VAL A 25 16.81 -40.35 11.61
CA VAL A 25 16.58 -39.07 12.25
C VAL A 25 17.89 -38.60 12.91
N ALA A 26 18.63 -37.73 12.21
CA ALA A 26 19.58 -36.83 12.84
C ALA A 26 18.82 -35.53 13.18
N ALA A 27 18.78 -35.16 14.46
CA ALA A 27 18.24 -33.87 14.88
C ALA A 27 19.15 -32.76 14.33
N ALA A 28 18.74 -32.15 13.20
CA ALA A 28 19.35 -30.93 12.72
C ALA A 28 18.94 -29.74 13.61
N PRO A 29 19.84 -28.78 13.87
CA PRO A 29 19.46 -27.55 14.54
C PRO A 29 18.37 -26.86 13.72
N ALA A 30 17.32 -26.36 14.39
CA ALA A 30 16.26 -25.60 13.75
C ALA A 30 16.88 -24.33 13.14
N GLU A 31 17.12 -24.35 11.84
CA GLU A 31 17.44 -23.14 11.09
C GLU A 31 16.23 -22.21 11.20
N ALA A 32 16.48 -21.00 11.70
CA ALA A 32 15.46 -19.96 11.69
C ALA A 32 15.00 -19.74 10.24
N ALA A 33 13.75 -20.09 9.96
CA ALA A 33 13.20 -19.92 8.63
C ALA A 33 13.27 -18.44 8.23
N THR A 34 13.96 -18.16 7.14
CA THR A 34 14.00 -16.80 6.58
C THR A 34 12.60 -16.45 6.10
N PRO A 35 12.02 -15.29 6.52
CA PRO A 35 10.71 -14.88 6.07
C PRO A 35 10.62 -14.85 4.55
N ALA A 36 9.58 -15.43 3.99
CA ALA A 36 9.39 -15.43 2.54
C ALA A 36 8.81 -14.09 2.07
N PRO A 37 9.37 -13.49 1.00
CA PRO A 37 8.83 -12.25 0.45
C PRO A 37 7.44 -12.48 -0.14
N VAL A 38 6.50 -11.58 0.15
CA VAL A 38 5.16 -11.54 -0.43
C VAL A 38 4.92 -10.22 -1.14
N THR A 39 4.28 -10.27 -2.30
CA THR A 39 3.97 -9.10 -3.11
C THR A 39 2.50 -8.72 -2.99
N PRO A 40 2.14 -7.44 -3.15
CA PRO A 40 0.76 -7.01 -3.17
C PRO A 40 -0.03 -7.72 -4.27
N GLY A 41 -1.22 -8.14 -3.95
CA GLY A 41 -2.11 -8.78 -4.92
C GLY A 41 -3.36 -9.35 -4.27
N THR A 42 -4.28 -9.81 -5.09
CA THR A 42 -5.56 -10.35 -4.61
C THR A 42 -5.42 -11.64 -3.82
N ALA A 43 -4.32 -12.36 -4.00
CA ALA A 43 -4.06 -13.64 -3.34
C ALA A 43 -3.30 -13.50 -2.01
N SER A 44 -2.65 -12.37 -1.77
CA SER A 44 -1.81 -12.15 -0.59
C SER A 44 -2.33 -11.03 0.30
N PHE A 45 -2.21 -9.79 -0.11
CA PHE A 45 -2.76 -8.64 0.61
C PHE A 45 -3.22 -7.56 -0.37
N THR A 46 -4.10 -6.69 0.12
CA THR A 46 -4.56 -5.52 -0.66
C THR A 46 -4.22 -4.24 0.08
N ILE A 47 -3.97 -3.18 -0.70
CA ILE A 47 -3.63 -1.86 -0.19
C ILE A 47 -4.75 -0.89 -0.56
N SER A 48 -5.10 -0.04 0.39
CA SER A 48 -5.97 1.12 0.18
C SER A 48 -5.41 2.33 0.95
N THR A 49 -5.89 3.52 0.64
CA THR A 49 -5.50 4.74 1.35
C THR A 49 -6.72 5.56 1.75
N GLU A 50 -6.57 6.29 2.84
CA GLU A 50 -7.52 7.29 3.30
C GLU A 50 -6.77 8.60 3.56
N VAL A 51 -7.39 9.72 3.16
CA VAL A 51 -6.85 11.07 3.39
C VAL A 51 -7.71 11.78 4.41
N HIS A 52 -7.08 12.32 5.44
CA HIS A 52 -7.75 12.98 6.56
C HIS A 52 -7.27 14.42 6.71
N ALA A 53 -8.13 15.26 7.26
CA ALA A 53 -7.72 16.59 7.70
C ALA A 53 -6.60 16.47 8.74
N ALA A 54 -5.55 17.29 8.59
CA ALA A 54 -4.40 17.30 9.50
C ALA A 54 -4.04 18.74 9.89
N PRO A 55 -4.83 19.38 10.73
CA PRO A 55 -4.53 20.75 11.14
C PRO A 55 -3.22 20.79 11.93
N SER A 56 -2.25 21.57 11.44
CA SER A 56 -0.97 21.86 12.11
C SER A 56 -0.11 20.65 12.47
N ALA A 57 -0.09 19.62 11.62
CA ALA A 57 0.53 18.36 11.97
C ALA A 57 2.05 18.33 11.75
N SER A 58 2.74 17.65 12.66
CA SER A 58 4.10 17.16 12.44
C SER A 58 4.05 15.69 12.00
N PHE A 59 4.74 15.35 10.93
CA PHE A 59 4.80 13.99 10.40
C PHE A 59 6.12 13.27 10.72
N PRO A 60 6.11 11.92 10.81
CA PRO A 60 4.93 11.05 10.75
C PRO A 60 4.07 11.11 12.01
N MET A 61 2.78 10.85 11.87
CA MET A 61 1.81 10.80 12.96
C MET A 61 1.49 9.34 13.30
N ALA A 62 1.20 9.05 14.58
CA ALA A 62 0.79 7.69 14.98
C ALA A 62 -0.51 7.26 14.26
N HIS A 63 -1.41 8.22 14.02
CA HIS A 63 -2.66 8.03 13.27
C HIS A 63 -3.10 9.37 12.69
N CYS A 64 -3.91 9.35 11.65
CA CYS A 64 -4.51 10.57 11.11
C CYS A 64 -5.74 10.97 11.95
N PRO A 65 -5.75 12.16 12.56
CA PRO A 65 -6.93 12.69 13.21
C PRO A 65 -7.93 13.23 12.18
N GLY A 66 -9.16 13.39 12.59
CA GLY A 66 -10.17 14.11 11.82
C GLY A 66 -10.86 13.28 10.72
N PRO A 67 -11.81 13.91 10.03
CA PRO A 67 -12.59 13.27 8.99
C PRO A 67 -11.77 13.05 7.71
N THR A 68 -12.23 12.14 6.86
CA THR A 68 -11.76 12.02 5.48
C THR A 68 -12.15 13.26 4.68
N VAL A 69 -11.22 13.72 3.85
CA VAL A 69 -11.38 14.97 3.07
C VAL A 69 -10.87 14.79 1.64
N SER A 70 -11.23 15.74 0.79
CA SER A 70 -10.62 15.90 -0.54
C SER A 70 -9.40 16.81 -0.46
N LEU A 71 -8.42 16.59 -1.35
CA LEU A 71 -7.25 17.44 -1.45
C LEU A 71 -7.61 18.83 -2.00
N VAL A 72 -7.03 19.86 -1.39
CA VAL A 72 -7.07 21.24 -1.87
C VAL A 72 -5.63 21.68 -2.14
N PRO A 73 -5.34 22.39 -3.24
CA PRO A 73 -4.00 22.91 -3.53
C PRO A 73 -3.42 23.72 -2.37
N GLY A 74 -2.12 23.56 -2.14
CA GLY A 74 -1.37 24.28 -1.11
C GLY A 74 -1.63 23.83 0.34
N VAL A 75 -2.43 22.77 0.55
CA VAL A 75 -2.73 22.25 1.88
C VAL A 75 -2.16 20.84 2.05
N THR A 76 -1.43 20.64 3.16
CA THR A 76 -0.94 19.32 3.55
C THR A 76 -2.00 18.60 4.37
N TYR A 77 -2.22 17.35 4.02
CA TYR A 77 -3.16 16.43 4.65
C TYR A 77 -2.44 15.21 5.22
N CYS A 78 -3.15 14.41 6.00
CA CYS A 78 -2.66 13.16 6.54
C CYS A 78 -3.20 11.98 5.73
N LEU A 79 -2.30 11.19 5.16
CA LEU A 79 -2.63 9.96 4.45
C LEU A 79 -2.23 8.75 5.30
N VAL A 80 -3.08 7.76 5.35
CA VAL A 80 -2.76 6.43 5.86
C VAL A 80 -2.92 5.38 4.77
N TYR A 81 -2.02 4.41 4.77
CA TYR A 81 -2.20 3.16 4.03
C TYR A 81 -2.91 2.15 4.93
N ARG A 82 -3.98 1.56 4.41
CA ARG A 82 -4.63 0.41 5.02
C ARG A 82 -4.22 -0.84 4.25
N VAL A 83 -3.74 -1.84 4.96
CA VAL A 83 -3.35 -3.14 4.41
C VAL A 83 -4.30 -4.19 4.96
N ASP A 84 -4.94 -4.94 4.06
CA ASP A 84 -5.80 -6.07 4.40
C ASP A 84 -5.06 -7.38 4.04
N ASN A 85 -4.60 -8.11 5.05
CA ASN A 85 -3.93 -9.39 4.90
C ASN A 85 -4.96 -10.51 4.69
N ARG A 86 -4.84 -11.22 3.57
CA ARG A 86 -5.72 -12.34 3.20
C ARG A 86 -5.10 -13.71 3.44
N LEU A 87 -3.87 -13.74 3.95
CA LEU A 87 -3.18 -14.99 4.28
C LEU A 87 -3.61 -15.49 5.66
N ASP A 88 -3.40 -16.77 5.89
CA ASP A 88 -3.61 -17.42 7.18
C ASP A 88 -2.40 -17.25 8.15
N VAL A 89 -1.38 -16.50 7.71
CA VAL A 89 -0.18 -16.17 8.48
C VAL A 89 -0.05 -14.66 8.59
N PRO A 90 0.55 -14.13 9.67
CA PRO A 90 0.85 -12.70 9.76
C PRO A 90 1.88 -12.31 8.69
N ILE A 91 1.85 -11.02 8.31
CA ILE A 91 2.84 -10.42 7.42
C ILE A 91 3.43 -9.17 8.06
N THR A 92 4.69 -8.89 7.75
CA THR A 92 5.34 -7.63 8.08
C THR A 92 5.60 -6.85 6.80
N VAL A 93 4.81 -5.79 6.60
CA VAL A 93 4.95 -4.89 5.44
C VAL A 93 6.15 -3.97 5.63
N ARG A 94 7.05 -3.93 4.62
CA ARG A 94 8.29 -3.14 4.64
C ARG A 94 8.15 -1.82 3.91
N THR A 95 7.50 -1.86 2.74
CA THR A 95 7.31 -0.67 1.92
C THR A 95 5.89 -0.61 1.37
N LEU A 96 5.35 0.60 1.25
CA LEU A 96 4.10 0.89 0.52
C LEU A 96 4.31 2.13 -0.32
N THR A 97 3.91 2.05 -1.56
CA THR A 97 3.99 3.15 -2.53
C THR A 97 2.66 3.33 -3.24
N MET A 98 2.42 4.52 -3.75
CA MET A 98 1.30 4.82 -4.64
C MET A 98 1.75 5.72 -5.78
N ARG A 99 1.13 5.56 -6.93
CA ARG A 99 1.33 6.42 -8.09
C ARG A 99 0.02 6.55 -8.86
N LEU A 100 -0.12 7.60 -9.67
CA LEU A 100 -1.28 7.70 -10.56
C LEU A 100 -1.32 6.50 -11.50
N ASP A 101 -2.53 6.00 -11.73
CA ASP A 101 -2.76 4.91 -12.68
C ASP A 101 -2.59 5.43 -14.11
N PRO A 102 -1.62 4.95 -14.88
CA PRO A 102 -1.40 5.40 -16.25
C PRO A 102 -2.56 5.08 -17.20
N ALA A 103 -3.42 4.12 -16.84
CA ALA A 103 -4.64 3.82 -17.60
C ALA A 103 -5.73 4.90 -17.42
N TYR A 104 -5.61 5.72 -16.40
CA TYR A 104 -6.50 6.85 -16.09
C TYR A 104 -5.67 8.11 -15.92
N PRO A 105 -5.17 8.69 -17.00
CA PRO A 105 -4.31 9.87 -16.91
C PRO A 105 -5.03 11.00 -16.17
N ALA A 106 -4.27 11.72 -15.37
CA ALA A 106 -4.79 12.90 -14.70
C ALA A 106 -5.32 13.91 -15.73
N PRO A 107 -6.35 14.69 -15.41
CA PRO A 107 -6.81 15.77 -16.27
C PRO A 107 -5.66 16.69 -16.69
N PRO A 108 -5.68 17.24 -17.91
CA PRO A 108 -4.68 18.23 -18.32
C PRO A 108 -4.69 19.44 -17.40
N GLY A 109 -3.58 20.15 -17.33
CA GLY A 109 -3.43 21.32 -16.45
C GLY A 109 -2.71 20.99 -15.14
N GLY A 110 -3.02 21.72 -14.08
CA GLY A 110 -2.33 21.63 -12.79
C GLY A 110 -2.58 20.35 -11.97
N CYS A 111 -3.26 19.34 -12.52
CA CYS A 111 -3.48 18.03 -11.90
C CYS A 111 -2.46 16.98 -12.31
N SER A 112 -1.31 17.37 -12.81
CA SER A 112 -0.27 16.44 -13.23
C SER A 112 0.27 15.63 -12.04
N ALA A 113 0.89 14.50 -12.33
CA ALA A 113 1.55 13.68 -11.32
C ALA A 113 2.60 14.47 -10.52
N ASP A 114 3.26 15.44 -11.18
CA ASP A 114 4.30 16.28 -10.57
C ASP A 114 3.74 17.28 -9.53
N ALA A 115 2.43 17.57 -9.59
CA ALA A 115 1.77 18.40 -8.59
C ALA A 115 1.35 17.63 -7.34
N LEU A 116 1.40 16.30 -7.37
CA LEU A 116 1.02 15.45 -6.25
C LEU A 116 2.25 14.98 -5.48
N GLU A 117 2.36 15.43 -4.24
CA GLU A 117 3.35 14.92 -3.28
C GLU A 117 2.82 13.63 -2.67
N LEU A 118 3.18 12.48 -3.28
CA LEU A 118 2.72 11.17 -2.87
C LEU A 118 3.71 10.55 -1.88
N PRO A 119 3.30 10.27 -0.63
CA PRO A 119 4.20 9.71 0.36
C PRO A 119 4.43 8.22 0.15
N GLU A 120 5.64 7.79 0.51
CA GLU A 120 6.00 6.38 0.63
C GLU A 120 6.06 5.98 2.11
N PHE A 121 5.55 4.80 2.45
CA PHE A 121 5.79 4.18 3.74
C PHE A 121 7.02 3.28 3.66
N SER A 122 7.91 3.42 4.63
CA SER A 122 9.04 2.53 4.84
C SER A 122 9.14 2.23 6.34
N GLY A 123 9.09 0.95 6.70
CA GLY A 123 9.08 0.56 8.10
C GLY A 123 8.78 -0.92 8.34
N ALA A 124 8.12 -1.20 9.45
CA ALA A 124 7.66 -2.53 9.81
C ALA A 124 6.20 -2.43 10.31
N LEU A 125 5.25 -2.62 9.40
CA LEU A 125 3.83 -2.68 9.74
C LEU A 125 3.40 -4.14 9.83
N VAL A 126 3.20 -4.62 11.06
CA VAL A 126 2.71 -5.99 11.29
C VAL A 126 1.21 -6.03 11.04
N VAL A 127 0.79 -6.93 10.16
CA VAL A 127 -0.62 -7.18 9.84
C VAL A 127 -0.96 -8.63 10.19
N PRO A 128 -1.77 -8.88 11.22
CA PRO A 128 -2.12 -10.23 11.62
C PRO A 128 -2.79 -11.04 10.50
N ALA A 129 -2.80 -12.36 10.63
CA ALA A 129 -3.50 -13.24 9.71
C ALA A 129 -4.98 -12.86 9.60
N ARG A 130 -5.50 -12.80 8.37
CA ARG A 130 -6.92 -12.49 8.09
C ARG A 130 -7.41 -11.16 8.67
N ALA A 131 -6.51 -10.20 8.92
CA ALA A 131 -6.83 -8.92 9.54
C ALA A 131 -6.31 -7.74 8.70
N SER A 132 -6.60 -6.55 9.18
CA SER A 132 -6.14 -5.29 8.59
C SER A 132 -5.27 -4.53 9.59
N ALA A 133 -4.33 -3.76 9.06
CA ALA A 133 -3.58 -2.76 9.82
C ALA A 133 -3.47 -1.46 9.03
N VAL A 134 -3.18 -0.38 9.74
CA VAL A 134 -3.06 0.97 9.17
C VAL A 134 -1.67 1.50 9.47
N SER A 135 -1.02 2.10 8.47
CA SER A 135 0.28 2.74 8.64
C SER A 135 0.20 3.95 9.57
N PRO A 136 1.32 4.44 10.09
CA PRO A 136 1.41 5.82 10.59
C PRO A 136 0.91 6.80 9.54
N GLY A 137 0.41 7.96 9.99
CA GLY A 137 -0.01 9.05 9.12
C GLY A 137 1.18 9.72 8.44
N LEU A 138 1.10 9.86 7.13
CA LEU A 138 2.12 10.45 6.27
C LEU A 138 1.60 11.72 5.61
N PRO A 139 2.48 12.69 5.28
CA PRO A 139 2.04 13.91 4.60
C PRO A 139 1.67 13.61 3.15
N ILE A 140 0.53 14.12 2.71
CA ILE A 140 0.13 14.18 1.29
C ILE A 140 -0.29 15.60 0.96
N ALA A 141 0.14 16.10 -0.19
CA ALA A 141 -0.26 17.42 -0.65
C ALA A 141 -0.51 17.43 -2.17
N LEU A 142 -1.36 18.35 -2.58
CA LEU A 142 -1.41 18.84 -3.95
C LEU A 142 -0.71 20.20 -3.94
N ALA A 143 0.43 20.31 -4.61
CA ALA A 143 1.21 21.53 -4.63
C ALA A 143 0.37 22.68 -5.24
N ASP A 144 0.47 23.85 -4.63
CA ASP A 144 -0.06 25.09 -5.22
C ASP A 144 0.93 25.57 -6.31
N THR A 145 0.50 25.49 -7.56
CA THR A 145 1.34 25.83 -8.71
C THR A 145 0.85 27.09 -9.39
N ALA A 146 1.72 27.74 -10.18
CA ALA A 146 1.35 28.90 -10.97
C ALA A 146 0.38 28.57 -12.13
N VAL A 147 0.16 27.28 -12.40
CA VAL A 147 -0.79 26.81 -13.41
C VAL A 147 -2.17 26.73 -12.79
N ASN A 148 -3.20 27.12 -13.55
CA ASN A 148 -4.59 27.00 -13.10
C ASN A 148 -4.91 25.52 -12.80
N GLN A 149 -5.36 25.25 -11.58
CA GLN A 149 -5.71 23.93 -11.06
C GLN A 149 -7.23 23.71 -10.93
N ASP A 150 -8.05 24.59 -11.51
CA ASP A 150 -9.52 24.45 -11.47
C ASP A 150 -9.97 23.12 -12.08
N ASP A 151 -9.25 22.61 -13.07
CA ASP A 151 -9.51 21.31 -13.68
C ASP A 151 -9.32 20.13 -12.71
N CYS A 152 -8.64 20.34 -11.58
CA CYS A 152 -8.50 19.34 -10.51
C CYS A 152 -9.75 19.21 -9.65
N GLN A 153 -10.59 20.22 -9.63
CA GLN A 153 -11.75 20.25 -8.77
C GLN A 153 -12.74 19.15 -9.19
N GLN A 154 -13.28 18.44 -8.20
CA GLN A 154 -14.27 17.38 -8.39
C GLN A 154 -13.81 16.22 -9.31
N LYS A 155 -12.51 16.08 -9.56
CA LYS A 155 -11.96 14.95 -10.31
C LYS A 155 -11.62 13.79 -9.38
N THR A 156 -11.86 12.59 -9.88
CA THR A 156 -11.41 11.36 -9.22
C THR A 156 -10.04 10.99 -9.78
N LEU A 157 -9.04 10.91 -8.90
CA LEU A 157 -7.73 10.40 -9.24
C LEU A 157 -7.70 8.89 -8.98
N HIS A 158 -7.15 8.15 -9.92
CA HIS A 158 -6.97 6.71 -9.82
C HIS A 158 -5.51 6.41 -9.49
N PHE A 159 -5.30 5.51 -8.54
CA PHE A 159 -3.96 5.15 -8.09
C PHE A 159 -3.72 3.65 -8.24
N VAL A 160 -2.49 3.31 -8.58
CA VAL A 160 -1.95 1.95 -8.44
C VAL A 160 -1.02 1.92 -7.24
N TYR A 161 -1.05 0.80 -6.53
CA TYR A 161 -0.29 0.59 -5.30
C TYR A 161 0.79 -0.44 -5.52
N GLY A 162 1.94 -0.20 -4.90
CA GLY A 162 3.04 -1.14 -4.79
C GLY A 162 3.43 -1.34 -3.33
N GLY A 163 4.20 -2.38 -3.07
CA GLY A 163 4.73 -2.61 -1.73
C GLY A 163 5.43 -3.95 -1.63
N SER A 164 6.13 -4.15 -0.51
CA SER A 164 6.79 -5.40 -0.15
C SER A 164 6.42 -5.79 1.26
N ALA A 165 6.30 -7.08 1.49
CA ALA A 165 6.06 -7.65 2.81
C ALA A 165 6.74 -9.01 2.93
N ASP A 166 7.04 -9.40 4.16
CA ASP A 166 7.54 -10.73 4.53
C ASP A 166 6.42 -11.49 5.25
N ALA A 167 6.24 -12.77 4.94
CA ALA A 167 5.37 -13.67 5.71
C ALA A 167 6.16 -14.24 6.88
N GLU A 168 5.57 -14.28 8.07
CA GLU A 168 6.17 -14.82 9.30
C GLU A 168 5.76 -16.27 9.56
#